data_6a440c9443887af9fa67dacbaecf40ad
#
_entry.id   6a440c9443887af9fa67dacbaecf40ad
#
_cell.length_a   1.000
_cell.length_b   1.000
_cell.length_c   1.000
_cell.angle_alpha   90.00
_cell.angle_beta   90.00
_cell.angle_gamma   90.00
#
_symmetry.space_group_name_H-M   'P 1'
#
loop_
_entity.id
_entity.type
_entity.pdbx_description
1 polymer ?
#
loop_
_entity_poly.entity_id
_entity_poly.type
_entity_poly.pdbx_seq_one_letter_code
_entity_poly.pdbx_strand_id
1 'polypeptide(L)'
;MATEITAPAYRIIPIIPALKPGAMADSKSYVANEKIQEAIGFPGKLVDDWHDRAIAKMGELLTKYRSLKVFLDACVHCGGCSDKCHYFIGTQDPKNMPVARQDLLRSVYRRYFTLPGKLFPKLVGARDLTREVLDEWYTYFYQCSECRRCSVFCPYGIDTAEITMAAREILDSVGYGQKYTNEIIGKVHKIGNNLGLPGPALADTLEGLEEDVKEATGFDVRFPLDVKGAEVLLITPSADFFAEPHIDSLIGYAKVFHAASISWTLSSMASEAGNFGMFIGNYDQMRKIALRVREAALELGVKRIVVGECGHAWRVAYSFWNTLTGIGDGANDPYALQLQKQLDHRYKQPMHICELTRDLIERNAITLDKEANDKHIITFHDSCNVARASRMGDILGGQFEIPRNIIKASANHFFEMLDGTTHEKTFCCGGGGGLLTDDLLDLRVKGALPRMEVLQRVTDNHGVNFMATICAICKAQFTKVLPIYGFDRRMVGGVHQLVSNAIKLGDK
;
A
#
# COMPACT_ATOMS: atom_id res chain seq x y z
N MET A 1 -7.11 32.44 -14.16
CA MET A 1 -8.23 32.09 -13.28
C MET A 1 -8.15 30.57 -13.10
N ALA A 2 -8.03 30.08 -11.87
CA ALA A 2 -8.03 28.65 -11.64
C ALA A 2 -9.44 28.15 -12.00
N THR A 3 -9.55 27.31 -13.01
CA THR A 3 -10.78 26.62 -13.36
C THR A 3 -11.24 25.81 -12.15
N GLU A 4 -12.38 26.15 -11.62
CA GLU A 4 -12.99 25.40 -10.52
C GLU A 4 -13.28 23.99 -11.02
N ILE A 5 -12.82 22.97 -10.28
CA ILE A 5 -13.05 21.59 -10.67
C ILE A 5 -14.53 21.31 -10.65
N THR A 6 -15.06 21.02 -11.80
CA THR A 6 -16.42 20.56 -11.95
C THR A 6 -16.48 19.04 -11.77
N ALA A 7 -16.44 18.56 -10.53
CA ALA A 7 -16.85 17.22 -10.19
C ALA A 7 -18.27 17.29 -9.55
N PRO A 8 -19.34 17.37 -10.33
CA PRO A 8 -20.69 17.58 -9.80
C PRO A 8 -21.07 16.49 -8.79
N ALA A 9 -20.67 15.24 -9.06
CA ALA A 9 -20.94 14.12 -8.17
C ALA A 9 -20.28 14.28 -6.79
N TYR A 10 -19.07 14.86 -6.73
CA TYR A 10 -18.38 15.10 -5.46
C TYR A 10 -19.15 16.11 -4.59
N ARG A 11 -19.67 17.19 -5.16
CA ARG A 11 -20.37 18.24 -4.41
C ARG A 11 -21.66 17.78 -3.75
N ILE A 12 -22.30 16.74 -4.29
CA ILE A 12 -23.54 16.18 -3.75
C ILE A 12 -23.30 15.00 -2.79
N ILE A 13 -22.08 14.51 -2.65
CA ILE A 13 -21.77 13.45 -1.69
C ILE A 13 -21.96 14.00 -0.28
N PRO A 14 -22.83 13.40 0.56
CA PRO A 14 -23.08 13.88 1.91
C PRO A 14 -21.83 13.74 2.80
N ILE A 15 -21.85 14.43 3.94
CA ILE A 15 -20.82 14.23 4.98
C ILE A 15 -20.83 12.75 5.37
N ILE A 16 -19.66 12.12 5.33
CA ILE A 16 -19.53 10.72 5.70
C ILE A 16 -19.81 10.57 7.19
N PRO A 17 -20.76 9.72 7.61
CA PRO A 17 -20.98 9.44 9.02
C PRO A 17 -19.77 8.76 9.65
N ALA A 18 -19.69 8.77 10.97
CA ALA A 18 -18.67 8.06 11.71
C ALA A 18 -18.67 6.57 11.33
N LEU A 19 -17.47 6.01 11.11
CA LEU A 19 -17.32 4.58 10.86
C LEU A 19 -17.68 3.81 12.13
N LYS A 20 -18.40 2.72 11.97
CA LYS A 20 -18.70 1.80 13.07
C LYS A 20 -17.76 0.62 13.02
N PRO A 21 -17.38 0.04 14.17
CA PRO A 21 -16.66 -1.22 14.22
C PRO A 21 -17.39 -2.29 13.41
N GLY A 22 -16.66 -3.00 12.56
CA GLY A 22 -17.25 -3.99 11.66
C GLY A 22 -17.89 -3.43 10.39
N ALA A 23 -17.96 -2.12 10.19
CA ALA A 23 -18.56 -1.50 9.00
C ALA A 23 -18.01 -2.04 7.67
N MET A 24 -16.74 -2.43 7.64
CA MET A 24 -16.11 -3.04 6.46
C MET A 24 -16.30 -4.56 6.36
N ALA A 25 -16.79 -5.20 7.41
CA ALA A 25 -17.06 -6.64 7.43
C ALA A 25 -18.54 -6.96 7.22
N ASP A 26 -19.41 -6.02 7.58
CA ASP A 26 -20.88 -6.17 7.50
C ASP A 26 -21.44 -5.54 6.22
N SER A 27 -20.59 -5.38 5.19
CA SER A 27 -21.00 -4.85 3.91
C SER A 27 -21.92 -5.82 3.16
N LYS A 28 -22.76 -5.29 2.28
CA LYS A 28 -23.60 -6.13 1.40
C LYS A 28 -22.77 -7.03 0.48
N SER A 29 -21.53 -6.66 0.23
CA SER A 29 -20.61 -7.37 -0.66
C SER A 29 -19.66 -8.34 0.05
N TYR A 30 -19.65 -8.35 1.39
CA TYR A 30 -18.68 -9.13 2.15
C TYR A 30 -19.27 -9.65 3.47
N VAL A 31 -19.16 -10.95 3.66
CA VAL A 31 -19.51 -11.63 4.92
C VAL A 31 -18.23 -12.17 5.57
N ALA A 32 -17.95 -11.73 6.79
CA ALA A 32 -16.76 -12.14 7.52
C ALA A 32 -16.74 -13.65 7.82
N ASN A 33 -15.60 -14.29 7.60
CA ASN A 33 -15.38 -15.69 7.98
C ASN A 33 -14.69 -15.76 9.35
N GLU A 34 -15.47 -15.93 10.40
CA GLU A 34 -14.98 -15.95 11.79
C GLU A 34 -13.89 -17.00 12.02
N LYS A 35 -14.01 -18.21 11.44
CA LYS A 35 -13.00 -19.28 11.60
C LYS A 35 -11.63 -18.89 11.05
N ILE A 36 -11.60 -18.14 9.97
CA ILE A 36 -10.34 -17.64 9.40
C ILE A 36 -9.74 -16.56 10.32
N GLN A 37 -10.57 -15.70 10.88
CA GLN A 37 -10.12 -14.65 11.79
C GLN A 37 -9.59 -15.22 13.11
N GLU A 38 -10.28 -16.18 13.69
CA GLU A 38 -9.84 -16.89 14.88
C GLU A 38 -8.49 -17.60 14.68
N ALA A 39 -8.29 -18.22 13.52
CA ALA A 39 -7.05 -18.94 13.20
C ALA A 39 -5.80 -18.05 13.20
N ILE A 40 -5.94 -16.74 13.00
CA ILE A 40 -4.84 -15.76 13.09
C ILE A 40 -4.78 -15.02 14.44
N GLY A 41 -5.67 -15.40 15.39
CA GLY A 41 -5.71 -14.82 16.73
C GLY A 41 -6.47 -13.51 16.85
N PHE A 42 -7.26 -13.12 15.85
CA PHE A 42 -8.11 -11.95 15.92
C PHE A 42 -9.44 -12.29 16.61
N PRO A 43 -9.82 -11.61 17.73
CA PRO A 43 -11.02 -11.96 18.49
C PRO A 43 -12.34 -11.78 17.73
N GLY A 44 -12.36 -10.95 16.68
CA GLY A 44 -13.56 -10.67 15.85
C GLY A 44 -14.68 -9.88 16.52
N LYS A 45 -14.65 -9.75 17.84
CA LYS A 45 -15.56 -8.93 18.65
C LYS A 45 -14.81 -8.33 19.82
N LEU A 46 -15.35 -7.24 20.36
CA LEU A 46 -14.75 -6.61 21.55
C LEU A 46 -14.71 -7.61 22.71
N VAL A 47 -13.52 -7.82 23.26
CA VAL A 47 -13.31 -8.71 24.42
C VAL A 47 -13.81 -8.07 25.71
N ASP A 48 -14.19 -8.87 26.71
CA ASP A 48 -14.77 -8.34 27.95
C ASP A 48 -13.78 -7.47 28.76
N ASP A 49 -12.49 -7.83 28.74
CA ASP A 49 -11.38 -7.14 29.40
C ASP A 49 -10.72 -6.05 28.52
N TRP A 50 -11.45 -5.56 27.51
CA TRP A 50 -10.91 -4.67 26.46
C TRP A 50 -10.18 -3.44 27.01
N HIS A 51 -10.69 -2.82 28.08
CA HIS A 51 -10.10 -1.62 28.64
C HIS A 51 -8.68 -1.87 29.15
N ASP A 52 -8.53 -2.86 30.03
CA ASP A 52 -7.24 -3.19 30.65
C ASP A 52 -6.25 -3.72 29.61
N ARG A 53 -6.75 -4.52 28.66
CA ARG A 53 -5.96 -5.02 27.54
C ARG A 53 -5.48 -3.88 26.63
N ALA A 54 -6.32 -2.90 26.32
CA ALA A 54 -5.94 -1.74 25.53
C ALA A 54 -4.85 -0.90 26.20
N ILE A 55 -4.99 -0.65 27.52
CA ILE A 55 -3.99 0.09 28.29
C ILE A 55 -2.67 -0.69 28.41
N ALA A 56 -2.74 -2.00 28.66
CA ALA A 56 -1.56 -2.88 28.69
C ALA A 56 -0.84 -2.88 27.34
N LYS A 57 -1.59 -3.02 26.22
CA LYS A 57 -1.05 -2.96 24.87
C LYS A 57 -0.41 -1.62 24.55
N MET A 58 -1.03 -0.51 24.93
CA MET A 58 -0.41 0.82 24.81
C MET A 58 0.93 0.90 25.54
N GLY A 59 1.00 0.39 26.77
CA GLY A 59 2.25 0.33 27.57
C GLY A 59 3.34 -0.50 26.90
N GLU A 60 2.98 -1.65 26.34
CA GLU A 60 3.87 -2.48 25.53
C GLU A 60 4.45 -1.69 24.34
N LEU A 61 3.57 -1.05 23.54
CA LEU A 61 3.98 -0.29 22.36
C LEU A 61 4.88 0.91 22.70
N LEU A 62 4.61 1.62 23.79
CA LEU A 62 5.46 2.73 24.26
C LEU A 62 6.85 2.27 24.69
N THR A 63 6.99 1.02 25.14
CA THR A 63 8.26 0.42 25.50
C THR A 63 8.99 -0.11 24.27
N LYS A 64 8.27 -0.76 23.38
CA LYS A 64 8.79 -1.40 22.17
C LYS A 64 9.19 -0.37 21.09
N TYR A 65 8.34 0.63 20.88
CA TYR A 65 8.53 1.69 19.87
C TYR A 65 8.83 3.02 20.55
N ARG A 66 10.11 3.31 20.79
CA ARG A 66 10.53 4.57 21.44
C ARG A 66 10.10 5.82 20.66
N SER A 67 10.04 5.74 19.35
CA SER A 67 9.54 6.78 18.45
C SER A 67 8.11 7.20 18.80
N LEU A 68 7.23 6.26 19.10
CA LEU A 68 5.84 6.54 19.47
C LEU A 68 5.75 7.51 20.65
N LYS A 69 6.51 7.26 21.73
CA LYS A 69 6.55 8.15 22.89
C LYS A 69 7.05 9.54 22.53
N VAL A 70 8.16 9.62 21.75
CA VAL A 70 8.71 10.89 21.28
C VAL A 70 7.67 11.66 20.46
N PHE A 71 6.98 11.02 19.56
CA PHE A 71 5.95 11.69 18.73
C PHE A 71 4.77 12.21 19.56
N LEU A 72 4.34 11.44 20.56
CA LEU A 72 3.25 11.87 21.44
C LEU A 72 3.65 13.05 22.35
N ASP A 73 4.92 13.14 22.74
CA ASP A 73 5.43 14.21 23.62
C ASP A 73 5.88 15.46 22.83
N ALA A 74 6.44 15.31 21.63
CA ALA A 74 7.08 16.39 20.88
C ALA A 74 6.12 17.35 20.14
N CYS A 75 4.86 16.98 19.97
CA CYS A 75 3.92 17.80 19.20
C CYS A 75 3.50 19.07 19.96
N VAL A 76 3.80 20.21 19.38
CA VAL A 76 3.49 21.55 19.92
C VAL A 76 2.22 22.18 19.33
N HIS A 77 1.41 21.41 18.60
CA HIS A 77 0.15 21.88 17.99
C HIS A 77 0.32 23.06 17.03
N CYS A 78 1.45 23.16 16.32
CA CYS A 78 1.72 24.27 15.38
C CYS A 78 0.79 24.32 14.16
N GLY A 79 0.03 23.24 13.89
CA GLY A 79 -0.91 23.18 12.75
C GLY A 79 -0.28 22.96 11.37
N GLY A 80 1.05 22.89 11.24
CA GLY A 80 1.74 22.74 9.96
C GLY A 80 1.38 21.52 9.12
N CYS A 81 0.77 20.49 9.75
CA CYS A 81 0.27 19.29 9.10
C CYS A 81 -1.21 19.35 8.66
N SER A 82 -1.99 20.35 9.15
CA SER A 82 -3.47 20.34 9.04
C SER A 82 -3.95 20.34 7.61
N ASP A 83 -3.55 21.32 6.81
CA ASP A 83 -3.92 21.50 5.39
C ASP A 83 -3.14 20.57 4.44
N LYS A 84 -2.37 19.63 4.98
CA LYS A 84 -1.62 18.65 4.19
C LYS A 84 -2.33 17.30 4.09
N CYS A 85 -3.32 17.05 4.96
CA CYS A 85 -4.09 15.81 4.94
C CYS A 85 -5.17 15.84 3.86
N HIS A 86 -5.09 14.92 2.92
CA HIS A 86 -6.06 14.80 1.85
C HIS A 86 -7.48 14.49 2.37
N TYR A 87 -7.62 13.73 3.47
CA TYR A 87 -8.91 13.48 4.08
C TYR A 87 -9.49 14.71 4.78
N PHE A 88 -8.65 15.52 5.44
CA PHE A 88 -9.12 16.79 5.98
C PHE A 88 -9.57 17.74 4.85
N ILE A 89 -8.78 17.85 3.77
CA ILE A 89 -9.15 18.69 2.61
C ILE A 89 -10.48 18.22 2.02
N GLY A 90 -10.66 16.92 1.81
CA GLY A 90 -11.86 16.37 1.16
C GLY A 90 -13.09 16.34 2.05
N THR A 91 -12.96 16.06 3.35
CA THR A 91 -14.11 15.93 4.26
C THR A 91 -14.46 17.20 4.99
N GLN A 92 -13.52 18.14 5.14
CA GLN A 92 -13.63 19.34 5.97
C GLN A 92 -13.95 19.04 7.46
N ASP A 93 -13.73 17.79 7.89
CA ASP A 93 -13.90 17.38 9.28
C ASP A 93 -12.63 17.74 10.08
N PRO A 94 -12.69 18.63 11.08
CA PRO A 94 -11.53 19.02 11.87
C PRO A 94 -10.82 17.86 12.58
N LYS A 95 -11.53 16.78 12.90
CA LYS A 95 -10.93 15.57 13.51
C LYS A 95 -10.08 14.76 12.53
N ASN A 96 -10.20 15.00 11.23
CA ASN A 96 -9.32 14.45 10.21
C ASN A 96 -7.98 15.23 10.06
N MET A 97 -7.83 16.38 10.73
CA MET A 97 -6.50 17.00 10.83
C MET A 97 -5.51 16.05 11.51
N PRO A 98 -4.29 15.88 10.99
CA PRO A 98 -3.32 14.96 11.58
C PRO A 98 -3.01 15.23 13.05
N VAL A 99 -2.95 16.50 13.45
CA VAL A 99 -2.75 16.88 14.85
C VAL A 99 -3.92 16.45 15.72
N ALA A 100 -5.17 16.64 15.29
CA ALA A 100 -6.36 16.23 16.03
C ALA A 100 -6.43 14.69 16.14
N ARG A 101 -6.08 13.97 15.06
CA ARG A 101 -6.00 12.50 15.11
C ARG A 101 -4.94 12.00 16.10
N GLN A 102 -3.78 12.65 16.17
CA GLN A 102 -2.77 12.32 17.18
C GLN A 102 -3.28 12.55 18.61
N ASP A 103 -4.07 13.63 18.82
CA ASP A 103 -4.61 13.96 20.13
C ASP A 103 -5.58 12.92 20.67
N LEU A 104 -6.24 12.16 19.80
CA LEU A 104 -7.06 11.02 20.24
C LEU A 104 -6.23 10.02 21.05
N LEU A 105 -5.08 9.60 20.53
CA LEU A 105 -4.18 8.67 21.24
C LEU A 105 -3.46 9.37 22.39
N ARG A 106 -2.96 10.59 22.14
CA ARG A 106 -2.20 11.37 23.14
C ARG A 106 -2.99 11.67 24.40
N SER A 107 -4.28 11.97 24.30
CA SER A 107 -5.12 12.25 25.48
C SER A 107 -5.21 11.06 26.43
N VAL A 108 -5.32 9.84 25.88
CA VAL A 108 -5.31 8.59 26.67
C VAL A 108 -3.90 8.27 27.17
N TYR A 109 -2.87 8.43 26.31
CA TYR A 109 -1.48 8.31 26.75
C TYR A 109 -1.18 9.20 27.96
N ARG A 110 -1.56 10.48 27.92
CA ARG A 110 -1.39 11.40 29.05
C ARG A 110 -2.10 10.89 30.31
N ARG A 111 -3.32 10.38 30.18
CA ARG A 111 -4.12 9.92 31.31
C ARG A 111 -3.47 8.78 32.08
N TYR A 112 -2.92 7.79 31.37
CA TYR A 112 -2.44 6.56 32.00
C TYR A 112 -0.91 6.50 32.20
N PHE A 113 -0.14 7.23 31.39
CA PHE A 113 1.32 7.07 31.33
C PHE A 113 2.11 8.32 31.72
N THR A 114 1.45 9.44 32.06
CA THR A 114 2.15 10.65 32.53
C THR A 114 1.67 11.07 33.92
N LEU A 115 2.58 11.59 34.76
CA LEU A 115 2.24 12.06 36.07
C LEU A 115 1.26 13.25 36.04
N PRO A 116 1.44 14.29 35.20
CA PRO A 116 0.47 15.38 35.08
C PRO A 116 -0.93 14.90 34.66
N GLY A 117 -1.02 13.94 33.76
CA GLY A 117 -2.30 13.39 33.31
C GLY A 117 -3.04 12.58 34.37
N LYS A 118 -2.31 11.95 35.30
CA LYS A 118 -2.89 11.23 36.42
C LYS A 118 -3.41 12.19 37.49
N LEU A 119 -2.67 13.26 37.81
CA LEU A 119 -2.98 14.20 38.89
C LEU A 119 -3.93 15.33 38.47
N PHE A 120 -3.75 15.85 37.26
CA PHE A 120 -4.47 17.03 36.72
C PHE A 120 -5.02 16.80 35.31
N PRO A 121 -5.86 15.77 35.07
CA PRO A 121 -6.24 15.36 33.73
C PRO A 121 -6.86 16.49 32.89
N LYS A 122 -7.72 17.31 33.47
CA LYS A 122 -8.39 18.39 32.74
C LYS A 122 -7.41 19.49 32.28
N LEU A 123 -6.36 19.78 33.07
CA LEU A 123 -5.37 20.82 32.69
C LEU A 123 -4.49 20.42 31.51
N VAL A 124 -4.23 19.14 31.36
CA VAL A 124 -3.35 18.63 30.28
C VAL A 124 -4.11 17.94 29.14
N GLY A 125 -5.44 18.07 29.10
CA GLY A 125 -6.26 17.45 28.07
C GLY A 125 -6.20 15.92 28.05
N ALA A 126 -6.03 15.31 29.22
CA ALA A 126 -6.05 13.86 29.36
C ALA A 126 -7.49 13.34 29.44
N ARG A 127 -7.76 12.20 28.79
CA ARG A 127 -9.08 11.56 28.71
C ARG A 127 -9.00 10.12 29.20
N ASP A 128 -9.99 9.69 29.96
CA ASP A 128 -10.17 8.27 30.25
C ASP A 128 -10.56 7.51 28.97
N LEU A 129 -10.07 6.27 28.84
CA LEU A 129 -10.42 5.40 27.74
C LEU A 129 -11.82 4.81 27.98
N THR A 130 -12.84 5.48 27.47
CA THR A 130 -14.23 5.01 27.51
C THR A 130 -14.60 4.31 26.19
N ARG A 131 -15.81 3.74 26.13
CA ARG A 131 -16.34 3.16 24.91
C ARG A 131 -16.47 4.17 23.78
N GLU A 132 -16.92 5.37 24.09
CA GLU A 132 -17.06 6.47 23.13
C GLU A 132 -15.70 6.91 22.58
N VAL A 133 -14.65 6.90 23.41
CA VAL A 133 -13.28 7.18 22.97
C VAL A 133 -12.77 6.07 22.06
N LEU A 134 -13.06 4.80 22.35
CA LEU A 134 -12.70 3.68 21.52
C LEU A 134 -13.42 3.74 20.14
N ASP A 135 -14.71 4.09 20.12
CA ASP A 135 -15.49 4.29 18.89
C ASP A 135 -14.94 5.47 18.06
N GLU A 136 -14.53 6.54 18.72
CA GLU A 136 -13.87 7.70 18.10
C GLU A 136 -12.52 7.29 17.48
N TRP A 137 -11.72 6.48 18.18
CA TRP A 137 -10.46 5.93 17.65
C TRP A 137 -10.70 5.10 16.42
N TYR A 138 -11.68 4.19 16.45
CA TYR A 138 -12.02 3.39 15.28
C TYR A 138 -12.36 4.28 14.08
N THR A 139 -13.23 5.27 14.29
CA THR A 139 -13.65 6.19 13.24
C THR A 139 -12.48 6.92 12.59
N TYR A 140 -11.63 7.57 13.37
CA TYR A 140 -10.65 8.49 12.82
C TYR A 140 -9.30 7.87 12.51
N PHE A 141 -8.88 6.83 13.19
CA PHE A 141 -7.67 6.12 12.82
C PHE A 141 -7.87 5.30 11.53
N TYR A 142 -9.05 4.72 11.32
CA TYR A 142 -9.35 4.05 10.06
C TYR A 142 -9.73 4.99 8.90
N GLN A 143 -9.86 6.28 9.11
CA GLN A 143 -9.90 7.29 8.06
C GLN A 143 -8.51 7.77 7.63
N CYS A 144 -7.43 7.26 8.18
CA CYS A 144 -6.07 7.57 7.77
C CYS A 144 -5.58 6.56 6.73
N SER A 145 -5.12 7.04 5.57
CA SER A 145 -4.51 6.17 4.55
C SER A 145 -3.02 5.87 4.78
N GLU A 146 -2.46 6.29 5.91
CA GLU A 146 -1.04 6.11 6.27
C GLU A 146 -0.05 6.65 5.22
N CYS A 147 -0.47 7.66 4.49
CA CYS A 147 0.29 8.21 3.36
C CYS A 147 1.51 9.05 3.77
N ARG A 148 1.67 9.42 5.03
CA ARG A 148 2.80 10.21 5.59
C ARG A 148 3.00 11.62 5.01
N ARG A 149 2.06 12.17 4.25
CA ARG A 149 2.22 13.52 3.72
C ARG A 149 2.32 14.56 4.84
N CYS A 150 1.55 14.43 5.90
CA CYS A 150 1.64 15.27 7.08
C CYS A 150 3.01 15.23 7.76
N SER A 151 3.70 14.09 7.72
CA SER A 151 5.04 13.93 8.31
C SER A 151 6.11 14.70 7.53
N VAL A 152 5.99 14.79 6.20
CA VAL A 152 6.91 15.59 5.35
C VAL A 152 6.87 17.08 5.71
N PHE A 153 5.71 17.58 6.10
CA PHE A 153 5.52 18.99 6.45
C PHE A 153 5.62 19.27 7.96
N CYS A 154 5.87 18.23 8.77
CA CYS A 154 6.03 18.41 10.20
C CYS A 154 7.46 18.91 10.52
N PRO A 155 7.64 20.12 11.11
CA PRO A 155 8.97 20.65 11.43
C PRO A 155 9.67 19.84 12.54
N TYR A 156 8.92 19.00 13.26
CA TYR A 156 9.43 18.13 14.34
C TYR A 156 9.61 16.68 13.90
N GLY A 157 9.39 16.36 12.63
CA GLY A 157 9.56 15.01 12.09
C GLY A 157 8.58 13.95 12.63
N ILE A 158 7.41 14.37 13.16
CA ILE A 158 6.42 13.45 13.73
C ILE A 158 5.79 12.61 12.62
N ASP A 159 5.81 11.29 12.78
CA ASP A 159 5.13 10.36 11.89
C ASP A 159 3.73 10.00 12.40
N THR A 160 2.72 10.69 11.87
CA THR A 160 1.31 10.41 12.20
C THR A 160 0.85 9.04 11.73
N ALA A 161 1.48 8.48 10.68
CA ALA A 161 1.14 7.12 10.22
C ALA A 161 1.57 6.07 11.24
N GLU A 162 2.73 6.24 11.88
CA GLU A 162 3.19 5.36 12.96
C GLU A 162 2.26 5.42 14.18
N ILE A 163 1.84 6.63 14.57
CA ILE A 163 0.83 6.81 15.63
C ILE A 163 -0.49 6.11 15.26
N THR A 164 -0.92 6.21 14.00
CA THR A 164 -2.12 5.55 13.50
C THR A 164 -2.00 4.02 13.53
N MET A 165 -0.85 3.48 13.10
CA MET A 165 -0.58 2.03 13.16
C MET A 165 -0.61 1.53 14.61
N ALA A 166 0.01 2.25 15.55
CA ALA A 166 -0.04 1.89 16.98
C ALA A 166 -1.47 1.89 17.55
N ALA A 167 -2.27 2.90 17.21
CA ALA A 167 -3.67 2.94 17.62
C ALA A 167 -4.49 1.78 17.02
N ARG A 168 -4.27 1.43 15.76
CA ARG A 168 -4.92 0.28 15.11
C ARG A 168 -4.48 -1.04 15.73
N GLU A 169 -3.20 -1.19 16.10
CA GLU A 169 -2.71 -2.37 16.81
C GLU A 169 -3.40 -2.55 18.17
N ILE A 170 -3.65 -1.45 18.89
CA ILE A 170 -4.44 -1.50 20.13
C ILE A 170 -5.87 -1.94 19.83
N LEU A 171 -6.53 -1.33 18.85
CA LEU A 171 -7.90 -1.68 18.44
C LEU A 171 -7.99 -3.15 18.01
N ASP A 172 -7.06 -3.63 17.20
CA ASP A 172 -7.01 -5.02 16.74
C ASP A 172 -6.85 -6.00 17.91
N SER A 173 -5.98 -5.68 18.87
CA SER A 173 -5.70 -6.53 20.05
C SER A 173 -6.92 -6.74 20.95
N VAL A 174 -7.87 -5.81 20.96
CA VAL A 174 -9.11 -5.91 21.75
C VAL A 174 -10.31 -6.41 20.92
N GLY A 175 -10.08 -6.85 19.69
CA GLY A 175 -11.13 -7.35 18.78
C GLY A 175 -11.94 -6.25 18.09
N TYR A 176 -11.46 -5.02 18.12
CA TYR A 176 -12.08 -3.84 17.52
C TYR A 176 -11.38 -3.44 16.21
N GLY A 177 -10.63 -4.37 15.61
CA GLY A 177 -9.92 -4.19 14.34
C GLY A 177 -10.83 -4.37 13.11
N GLN A 178 -10.23 -4.21 11.94
CA GLN A 178 -10.90 -4.42 10.66
C GLN A 178 -11.04 -5.91 10.36
N LYS A 179 -12.25 -6.45 10.44
CA LYS A 179 -12.55 -7.86 10.15
C LYS A 179 -12.14 -8.26 8.72
N TYR A 180 -12.44 -7.41 7.74
CA TYR A 180 -12.08 -7.65 6.34
C TYR A 180 -10.57 -7.86 6.15
N THR A 181 -9.74 -6.96 6.71
CA THR A 181 -8.28 -7.05 6.58
C THR A 181 -7.73 -8.29 7.30
N ASN A 182 -8.26 -8.61 8.49
CA ASN A 182 -7.89 -9.81 9.23
C ASN A 182 -8.23 -11.08 8.46
N GLU A 183 -9.39 -11.14 7.79
CA GLU A 183 -9.73 -12.29 6.96
C GLU A 183 -8.80 -12.43 5.74
N ILE A 184 -8.45 -11.33 5.08
CA ILE A 184 -7.46 -11.35 3.99
C ILE A 184 -6.13 -11.93 4.49
N ILE A 185 -5.64 -11.50 5.65
CA ILE A 185 -4.42 -12.04 6.24
C ILE A 185 -4.56 -13.55 6.45
N GLY A 186 -5.69 -13.99 6.98
CA GLY A 186 -5.97 -15.43 7.17
C GLY A 186 -5.99 -16.21 5.85
N LYS A 187 -6.54 -15.64 4.77
CA LYS A 187 -6.49 -16.25 3.42
C LYS A 187 -5.06 -16.33 2.91
N VAL A 188 -4.26 -15.26 3.05
CA VAL A 188 -2.84 -15.26 2.67
C VAL A 188 -2.08 -16.36 3.42
N HIS A 189 -2.31 -16.53 4.72
CA HIS A 189 -1.68 -17.62 5.48
C HIS A 189 -2.12 -19.02 5.03
N LYS A 190 -3.39 -19.20 4.70
CA LYS A 190 -3.94 -20.51 4.34
C LYS A 190 -3.63 -20.91 2.90
N ILE A 191 -3.69 -19.96 1.96
CA ILE A 191 -3.75 -20.23 0.51
C ILE A 191 -2.62 -19.52 -0.26
N GLY A 192 -1.97 -18.50 0.33
CA GLY A 192 -0.85 -17.77 -0.28
C GLY A 192 -1.22 -16.47 -0.98
N ASN A 193 -2.52 -16.19 -1.18
CA ASN A 193 -3.00 -14.98 -1.85
C ASN A 193 -4.24 -14.39 -1.17
N ASN A 194 -4.50 -13.11 -1.40
CA ASN A 194 -5.60 -12.39 -0.74
C ASN A 194 -6.99 -12.75 -1.27
N LEU A 195 -7.06 -13.31 -2.47
CA LEU A 195 -8.31 -13.71 -3.11
C LEU A 195 -8.82 -15.05 -2.56
N GLY A 196 -7.93 -15.85 -1.94
CA GLY A 196 -8.24 -17.18 -1.51
C GLY A 196 -8.33 -18.18 -2.68
N LEU A 197 -7.59 -17.91 -3.78
CA LEU A 197 -7.57 -18.71 -4.97
C LEU A 197 -6.63 -19.91 -4.79
N PRO A 198 -7.15 -21.16 -4.89
CA PRO A 198 -6.30 -22.35 -4.81
C PRO A 198 -5.27 -22.43 -5.96
N GLY A 199 -4.12 -23.07 -5.69
CA GLY A 199 -3.04 -23.20 -6.66
C GLY A 199 -3.46 -23.71 -8.06
N PRO A 200 -4.28 -24.77 -8.19
CA PRO A 200 -4.76 -25.21 -9.50
C PRO A 200 -5.54 -24.15 -10.27
N ALA A 201 -6.45 -23.43 -9.61
CA ALA A 201 -7.22 -22.36 -10.25
C ALA A 201 -6.35 -21.15 -10.60
N LEU A 202 -5.29 -20.88 -9.83
CA LEU A 202 -4.29 -19.86 -10.21
C LEU A 202 -3.51 -20.33 -11.45
N ALA A 203 -3.12 -21.60 -11.53
CA ALA A 203 -2.43 -22.14 -12.71
C ALA A 203 -3.29 -22.03 -13.97
N ASP A 204 -4.56 -22.41 -13.92
CA ASP A 204 -5.51 -22.27 -15.04
C ASP A 204 -5.65 -20.80 -15.49
N THR A 205 -5.68 -19.86 -14.54
CA THR A 205 -5.74 -18.43 -14.87
C THR A 205 -4.47 -17.96 -15.59
N LEU A 206 -3.30 -18.39 -15.14
CA LEU A 206 -2.02 -18.01 -15.74
C LEU A 206 -1.85 -18.64 -17.13
N GLU A 207 -2.32 -19.87 -17.34
CA GLU A 207 -2.35 -20.53 -18.65
C GLU A 207 -3.23 -19.76 -19.64
N GLY A 208 -4.41 -19.32 -19.21
CA GLY A 208 -5.26 -18.44 -20.02
C GLY A 208 -4.57 -17.14 -20.41
N LEU A 209 -3.80 -16.51 -19.51
CA LEU A 209 -3.02 -15.32 -19.86
C LEU A 209 -1.89 -15.61 -20.86
N GLU A 210 -1.27 -16.80 -20.81
CA GLU A 210 -0.29 -17.24 -21.83
C GLU A 210 -0.91 -17.31 -23.22
N GLU A 211 -2.11 -17.89 -23.30
CA GLU A 211 -2.87 -18.02 -24.55
C GLU A 211 -3.25 -16.64 -25.12
N ASP A 212 -3.82 -15.76 -24.28
CA ASP A 212 -4.20 -14.40 -24.66
C ASP A 212 -3.00 -13.59 -25.19
N VAL A 213 -1.86 -13.66 -24.50
CA VAL A 213 -0.64 -12.94 -24.94
C VAL A 213 -0.08 -13.54 -26.22
N LYS A 214 -0.13 -14.86 -26.39
CA LYS A 214 0.32 -15.54 -27.60
C LYS A 214 -0.56 -15.16 -28.79
N GLU A 215 -1.89 -15.13 -28.60
CA GLU A 215 -2.82 -14.70 -29.65
C GLU A 215 -2.56 -13.24 -30.08
N ALA A 216 -2.35 -12.36 -29.07
CA ALA A 216 -2.14 -10.93 -29.30
C ALA A 216 -0.79 -10.59 -29.91
N THR A 217 0.27 -11.36 -29.64
CA THR A 217 1.66 -11.01 -30.00
C THR A 217 2.36 -12.00 -30.92
N GLY A 218 1.89 -13.24 -31.01
CA GLY A 218 2.56 -14.34 -31.71
C GLY A 218 3.73 -14.97 -30.92
N PHE A 219 4.04 -14.51 -29.71
CA PHE A 219 5.16 -14.98 -28.86
C PHE A 219 4.70 -15.83 -27.69
N ASP A 220 5.45 -16.87 -27.36
CA ASP A 220 5.23 -17.74 -26.20
C ASP A 220 5.76 -17.07 -24.92
N VAL A 221 5.06 -16.03 -24.43
CA VAL A 221 5.36 -15.39 -23.15
C VAL A 221 4.77 -16.21 -22.02
N ARG A 222 5.60 -16.69 -21.10
CA ARG A 222 5.19 -17.62 -20.05
C ARG A 222 4.90 -16.90 -18.72
N PHE A 223 3.95 -17.47 -17.95
CA PHE A 223 3.60 -17.07 -16.58
C PHE A 223 3.84 -18.25 -15.62
N PRO A 224 5.10 -18.59 -15.35
CA PRO A 224 5.46 -19.81 -14.64
C PRO A 224 5.07 -19.75 -13.16
N LEU A 225 4.53 -20.85 -12.63
CA LEU A 225 4.12 -21.04 -11.25
C LEU A 225 4.93 -22.16 -10.60
N ASP A 226 5.51 -21.89 -9.41
CA ASP A 226 6.27 -22.84 -8.57
C ASP A 226 7.44 -23.55 -9.31
N VAL A 227 8.09 -22.88 -10.27
CA VAL A 227 9.22 -23.43 -11.02
C VAL A 227 10.50 -23.31 -10.19
N LYS A 228 11.11 -24.47 -9.90
CA LYS A 228 12.38 -24.55 -9.15
C LYS A 228 13.58 -24.11 -10.00
N GLY A 229 14.53 -23.45 -9.35
CA GLY A 229 15.80 -23.02 -9.96
C GLY A 229 15.68 -21.79 -10.86
N ALA A 230 14.55 -21.13 -10.90
CA ALA A 230 14.38 -19.86 -11.61
C ALA A 230 15.32 -18.79 -11.03
N GLU A 231 15.67 -17.79 -11.83
CA GLU A 231 16.48 -16.67 -11.37
C GLU A 231 15.68 -15.76 -10.42
N VAL A 232 14.42 -15.49 -10.75
CA VAL A 232 13.57 -14.52 -10.05
C VAL A 232 12.34 -15.18 -9.48
N LEU A 233 12.05 -14.92 -8.19
CA LEU A 233 10.71 -15.05 -7.61
C LEU A 233 10.03 -13.68 -7.69
N LEU A 234 8.93 -13.57 -8.44
CA LEU A 234 8.13 -12.36 -8.51
C LEU A 234 7.05 -12.39 -7.41
N ILE A 235 7.09 -11.38 -6.54
CA ILE A 235 6.03 -11.10 -5.57
C ILE A 235 5.18 -9.97 -6.13
N THR A 236 3.92 -10.25 -6.41
CA THR A 236 3.00 -9.29 -6.99
C THR A 236 1.64 -9.37 -6.30
N PRO A 237 0.88 -8.25 -6.20
CA PRO A 237 -0.44 -8.29 -5.57
C PRO A 237 -1.39 -9.20 -6.35
N SER A 238 -2.24 -9.93 -5.62
CA SER A 238 -3.18 -10.88 -6.25
C SER A 238 -4.14 -10.22 -7.25
N ALA A 239 -4.35 -8.90 -7.18
CA ALA A 239 -5.12 -8.16 -8.16
C ALA A 239 -4.53 -8.25 -9.57
N ASP A 240 -3.21 -8.44 -9.70
CA ASP A 240 -2.51 -8.55 -10.98
C ASP A 240 -2.93 -9.81 -11.77
N PHE A 241 -3.58 -10.78 -11.11
CA PHE A 241 -4.06 -11.98 -11.79
C PHE A 241 -5.41 -11.82 -12.51
N PHE A 242 -6.23 -10.81 -12.15
CA PHE A 242 -7.64 -10.76 -12.61
C PHE A 242 -8.16 -9.38 -12.95
N ALA A 243 -7.61 -8.32 -12.37
CA ALA A 243 -8.23 -7.01 -12.43
C ALA A 243 -7.57 -6.08 -13.44
N GLU A 244 -8.36 -5.51 -14.35
CA GLU A 244 -7.90 -4.35 -15.13
C GLU A 244 -7.76 -3.12 -14.21
N PRO A 245 -6.69 -2.31 -14.36
CA PRO A 245 -5.54 -2.43 -15.29
C PRO A 245 -4.33 -3.17 -14.67
N HIS A 246 -4.54 -4.01 -13.67
CA HIS A 246 -3.46 -4.71 -12.97
C HIS A 246 -2.86 -5.82 -13.82
N ILE A 247 -3.69 -6.60 -14.54
CA ILE A 247 -3.27 -7.66 -15.48
C ILE A 247 -2.28 -7.12 -16.49
N ASP A 248 -2.50 -5.92 -17.03
CA ASP A 248 -1.61 -5.30 -18.01
C ASP A 248 -0.18 -5.11 -17.48
N SER A 249 -0.05 -4.85 -16.16
CA SER A 249 1.27 -4.77 -15.52
C SER A 249 1.93 -6.14 -15.41
N LEU A 250 1.19 -7.18 -15.06
CA LEU A 250 1.72 -8.56 -15.00
C LEU A 250 2.18 -9.03 -16.39
N ILE A 251 1.38 -8.76 -17.43
CA ILE A 251 1.77 -9.03 -18.81
C ILE A 251 3.05 -8.27 -19.17
N GLY A 252 3.16 -7.02 -18.73
CA GLY A 252 4.36 -6.21 -18.90
C GLY A 252 5.60 -6.81 -18.25
N TYR A 253 5.49 -7.33 -17.01
CA TYR A 253 6.59 -8.02 -16.34
C TYR A 253 7.00 -9.28 -17.10
N ALA A 254 6.05 -10.11 -17.50
CA ALA A 254 6.30 -11.34 -18.24
C ALA A 254 7.01 -11.06 -19.57
N LYS A 255 6.58 -10.03 -20.31
CA LYS A 255 7.25 -9.59 -21.55
C LYS A 255 8.66 -9.10 -21.31
N VAL A 256 8.92 -8.36 -20.21
CA VAL A 256 10.27 -7.92 -19.83
C VAL A 256 11.17 -9.11 -19.55
N PHE A 257 10.71 -10.09 -18.76
CA PHE A 257 11.47 -11.31 -18.50
C PHE A 257 11.73 -12.11 -19.77
N HIS A 258 10.73 -12.26 -20.63
CA HIS A 258 10.85 -12.95 -21.91
C HIS A 258 11.91 -12.26 -22.80
N ALA A 259 11.78 -10.97 -23.06
CA ALA A 259 12.70 -10.21 -23.90
C ALA A 259 14.14 -10.22 -23.36
N ALA A 260 14.31 -10.17 -22.04
CA ALA A 260 15.62 -10.22 -21.39
C ALA A 260 16.16 -11.65 -21.20
N SER A 261 15.42 -12.70 -21.56
CA SER A 261 15.76 -14.11 -21.32
C SER A 261 16.04 -14.42 -19.84
N ILE A 262 15.28 -13.79 -18.93
CA ILE A 262 15.36 -14.02 -17.49
C ILE A 262 14.38 -15.12 -17.11
N SER A 263 14.84 -16.20 -16.48
CA SER A 263 13.97 -17.21 -15.91
C SER A 263 13.34 -16.70 -14.63
N TRP A 264 12.04 -16.86 -14.48
CA TRP A 264 11.29 -16.34 -13.34
C TRP A 264 10.17 -17.30 -12.93
N THR A 265 9.59 -17.08 -11.78
CA THR A 265 8.42 -17.81 -11.31
C THR A 265 7.58 -16.98 -10.37
N LEU A 266 6.28 -17.28 -10.33
CA LEU A 266 5.37 -16.94 -9.24
C LEU A 266 5.40 -18.06 -8.20
N SER A 267 4.83 -17.82 -7.01
CA SER A 267 4.57 -18.87 -6.03
C SER A 267 3.08 -18.95 -5.70
N SER A 268 2.52 -20.17 -5.75
CA SER A 268 1.14 -20.42 -5.34
C SER A 268 0.92 -20.15 -3.84
N MET A 269 2.00 -20.12 -3.04
CA MET A 269 1.96 -19.98 -1.59
C MET A 269 2.45 -18.62 -1.07
N ALA A 270 3.00 -17.75 -1.91
CA ALA A 270 3.63 -16.50 -1.48
C ALA A 270 3.53 -15.41 -2.54
N SER A 271 2.31 -14.88 -2.78
CA SER A 271 2.12 -13.75 -3.69
C SER A 271 2.13 -12.38 -2.98
N GLU A 272 1.81 -12.33 -1.68
CA GLU A 272 1.64 -11.08 -0.93
C GLU A 272 2.85 -10.75 -0.05
N ALA A 273 3.18 -9.46 0.03
CA ALA A 273 4.37 -8.98 0.77
C ALA A 273 4.13 -8.68 2.26
N GLY A 274 2.90 -8.81 2.77
CA GLY A 274 2.55 -8.53 4.16
C GLY A 274 1.92 -7.16 4.43
N ASN A 275 1.59 -6.40 3.39
CA ASN A 275 1.02 -5.06 3.51
C ASN A 275 -0.35 -5.00 4.22
N PHE A 276 -1.11 -6.08 4.24
CA PHE A 276 -2.36 -6.17 4.98
C PHE A 276 -2.14 -6.11 6.49
N GLY A 277 -1.07 -6.70 7.02
CA GLY A 277 -0.67 -6.55 8.42
C GLY A 277 -0.34 -5.10 8.79
N MET A 278 0.24 -4.33 7.85
CA MET A 278 0.49 -2.90 8.05
C MET A 278 -0.82 -2.11 8.24
N PHE A 279 -1.89 -2.44 7.49
CA PHE A 279 -3.16 -1.73 7.55
C PHE A 279 -3.87 -1.82 8.90
N ILE A 280 -3.59 -2.84 9.67
CA ILE A 280 -4.12 -3.03 11.02
C ILE A 280 -3.08 -2.83 12.12
N GLY A 281 -1.85 -2.42 11.77
CA GLY A 281 -0.75 -2.25 12.71
C GLY A 281 -0.16 -3.55 13.25
N ASN A 282 -0.50 -4.71 12.68
CA ASN A 282 -0.09 -6.02 13.19
C ASN A 282 1.26 -6.47 12.60
N TYR A 283 2.33 -6.11 13.30
CA TYR A 283 3.70 -6.44 12.89
C TYR A 283 4.02 -7.95 12.95
N ASP A 284 3.36 -8.69 13.82
CA ASP A 284 3.56 -10.15 13.87
C ASP A 284 3.03 -10.84 12.62
N GLN A 285 1.87 -10.43 12.12
CA GLN A 285 1.34 -10.93 10.86
C GLN A 285 2.21 -10.52 9.67
N MET A 286 2.74 -9.28 9.66
CA MET A 286 3.70 -8.86 8.64
C MET A 286 4.95 -9.73 8.65
N ARG A 287 5.48 -10.05 9.85
CA ARG A 287 6.65 -10.91 10.03
C ARG A 287 6.40 -12.32 9.49
N LYS A 288 5.29 -12.93 9.85
CA LYS A 288 4.92 -14.28 9.39
C LYS A 288 4.84 -14.37 7.87
N ILE A 289 4.23 -13.36 7.23
CA ILE A 289 4.14 -13.32 5.77
C ILE A 289 5.53 -13.09 5.13
N ALA A 290 6.35 -12.20 5.70
CA ALA A 290 7.71 -11.97 5.23
C ALA A 290 8.60 -13.22 5.32
N LEU A 291 8.47 -14.01 6.40
CA LEU A 291 9.15 -15.29 6.56
C LEU A 291 8.69 -16.29 5.49
N ARG A 292 7.39 -16.39 5.26
CA ARG A 292 6.80 -17.27 4.23
C ARG A 292 7.32 -16.96 2.83
N VAL A 293 7.42 -15.68 2.46
CA VAL A 293 8.01 -15.29 1.16
C VAL A 293 9.44 -15.77 1.02
N ARG A 294 10.23 -15.64 2.08
CA ARG A 294 11.63 -16.09 2.09
C ARG A 294 11.76 -17.61 2.08
N GLU A 295 10.88 -18.29 2.79
CA GLU A 295 10.79 -19.75 2.77
C GLU A 295 10.46 -20.26 1.36
N ALA A 296 9.47 -19.69 0.70
CA ALA A 296 9.15 -20.02 -0.69
C ALA A 296 10.34 -19.74 -1.64
N ALA A 297 11.07 -18.65 -1.45
CA ALA A 297 12.26 -18.37 -2.25
C ALA A 297 13.36 -19.42 -2.07
N LEU A 298 13.56 -19.94 -0.84
CA LEU A 298 14.50 -21.01 -0.55
C LEU A 298 14.05 -22.37 -1.15
N GLU A 299 12.78 -22.71 -0.97
CA GLU A 299 12.20 -23.97 -1.49
C GLU A 299 12.26 -24.03 -3.02
N LEU A 300 12.00 -22.92 -3.67
CA LEU A 300 12.10 -22.77 -5.13
C LEU A 300 13.55 -22.64 -5.62
N GLY A 301 14.48 -22.34 -4.71
CA GLY A 301 15.92 -22.20 -5.06
C GLY A 301 16.20 -21.03 -5.99
N VAL A 302 15.43 -19.95 -5.91
CA VAL A 302 15.58 -18.77 -6.75
C VAL A 302 16.83 -17.95 -6.35
N LYS A 303 17.34 -17.12 -7.26
CA LYS A 303 18.52 -16.28 -6.97
C LYS A 303 18.16 -14.97 -6.30
N ARG A 304 16.99 -14.39 -6.60
CA ARG A 304 16.55 -13.09 -6.06
C ARG A 304 15.04 -12.98 -6.02
N ILE A 305 14.55 -12.05 -5.19
CA ILE A 305 13.15 -11.69 -5.10
C ILE A 305 12.94 -10.34 -5.78
N VAL A 306 11.95 -10.26 -6.66
CA VAL A 306 11.51 -9.02 -7.32
C VAL A 306 10.07 -8.73 -6.89
N VAL A 307 9.79 -7.46 -6.57
CA VAL A 307 8.45 -7.00 -6.16
C VAL A 307 7.83 -6.20 -7.30
N GLY A 308 6.61 -6.54 -7.67
CA GLY A 308 5.82 -5.87 -8.70
C GLY A 308 5.29 -4.49 -8.28
N GLU A 309 4.45 -3.90 -9.13
CA GLU A 309 3.90 -2.54 -8.95
C GLU A 309 2.86 -2.46 -7.83
N CYS A 310 3.31 -2.60 -6.58
CA CYS A 310 2.51 -2.30 -5.41
C CYS A 310 3.30 -1.48 -4.39
N GLY A 311 2.97 -0.19 -4.25
CA GLY A 311 3.69 0.69 -3.34
C GLY A 311 3.60 0.27 -1.86
N HIS A 312 2.50 -0.35 -1.44
CA HIS A 312 2.37 -0.88 -0.09
C HIS A 312 3.23 -2.13 0.11
N ALA A 313 3.20 -3.06 -0.85
CA ALA A 313 4.04 -4.25 -0.83
C ALA A 313 5.53 -3.86 -0.84
N TRP A 314 5.91 -2.91 -1.70
CA TRP A 314 7.27 -2.40 -1.75
C TRP A 314 7.73 -1.74 -0.45
N ARG A 315 6.86 -0.91 0.18
CA ARG A 315 7.16 -0.33 1.50
C ARG A 315 7.46 -1.42 2.53
N VAL A 316 6.65 -2.47 2.58
CA VAL A 316 6.83 -3.57 3.54
C VAL A 316 8.10 -4.34 3.22
N ALA A 317 8.32 -4.70 1.97
CA ALA A 317 9.52 -5.42 1.54
C ALA A 317 10.80 -4.64 1.84
N TYR A 318 10.83 -3.35 1.51
CA TYR A 318 11.98 -2.48 1.69
C TYR A 318 12.24 -2.13 3.16
N SER A 319 11.19 -1.68 3.89
CA SER A 319 11.38 -1.09 5.22
C SER A 319 11.24 -2.09 6.37
N PHE A 320 10.47 -3.18 6.18
CA PHE A 320 10.09 -4.03 7.30
C PHE A 320 10.64 -5.45 7.23
N TRP A 321 10.80 -6.06 6.06
CA TRP A 321 11.19 -7.47 5.99
C TRP A 321 12.44 -7.81 6.79
N ASN A 322 13.52 -7.04 6.65
CA ASN A 322 14.75 -7.31 7.39
C ASN A 322 14.61 -7.02 8.88
N THR A 323 13.94 -5.92 9.22
CA THR A 323 13.71 -5.53 10.62
C THR A 323 12.87 -6.56 11.35
N LEU A 324 11.77 -7.01 10.75
CA LEU A 324 10.84 -7.95 11.39
C LEU A 324 11.39 -9.38 11.47
N THR A 325 12.23 -9.78 10.53
CA THR A 325 12.74 -11.17 10.47
C THR A 325 14.11 -11.35 11.08
N GLY A 326 14.83 -10.31 11.42
CA GLY A 326 16.20 -10.38 11.88
C GLY A 326 16.56 -9.61 13.14
N ILE A 327 15.70 -8.69 13.60
CA ILE A 327 15.95 -7.80 14.74
C ILE A 327 14.71 -7.72 15.63
N GLY A 328 14.90 -7.60 16.94
CA GLY A 328 13.81 -7.51 17.92
C GLY A 328 13.25 -8.86 18.34
N ASP A 329 11.94 -8.95 18.52
CA ASP A 329 11.27 -10.16 19.02
C ASP A 329 11.49 -11.39 18.14
N GLY A 330 11.68 -11.16 16.83
CA GLY A 330 12.07 -12.21 15.88
C GLY A 330 13.50 -12.74 16.08
N ALA A 331 14.38 -11.98 16.74
CA ALA A 331 15.76 -12.40 17.00
C ALA A 331 15.85 -13.61 17.94
N ASN A 332 14.84 -13.85 18.75
CA ASN A 332 14.75 -14.98 19.67
C ASN A 332 13.89 -16.14 19.15
N ASP A 333 13.27 -15.99 17.98
CA ASP A 333 12.53 -17.06 17.32
C ASP A 333 13.54 -18.03 16.66
N PRO A 334 13.67 -19.28 17.14
CA PRO A 334 14.62 -20.25 16.57
C PRO A 334 14.40 -20.51 15.07
N TYR A 335 13.13 -20.51 14.62
CA TYR A 335 12.79 -20.70 13.21
C TYR A 335 13.22 -19.51 12.36
N ALA A 336 12.94 -18.29 12.82
CA ALA A 336 13.37 -17.07 12.13
C ALA A 336 14.91 -16.98 12.04
N LEU A 337 15.61 -17.35 13.11
CA LEU A 337 17.08 -17.39 13.14
C LEU A 337 17.66 -18.46 12.20
N GLN A 338 17.03 -19.64 12.16
CA GLN A 338 17.44 -20.70 11.24
C GLN A 338 17.23 -20.28 9.79
N LEU A 339 16.07 -19.74 9.47
CA LEU A 339 15.72 -19.27 8.15
C LEU A 339 16.65 -18.13 7.71
N GLN A 340 16.96 -17.21 8.62
CA GLN A 340 17.87 -16.10 8.35
C GLN A 340 19.30 -16.56 8.04
N LYS A 341 19.80 -17.61 8.71
CA LYS A 341 21.09 -18.21 8.41
C LYS A 341 21.12 -18.86 7.03
N GLN A 342 20.01 -19.49 6.61
CA GLN A 342 19.87 -20.12 5.30
C GLN A 342 19.70 -19.11 4.16
N LEU A 343 19.09 -17.95 4.46
CA LEU A 343 18.77 -16.92 3.47
C LEU A 343 20.00 -16.28 2.85
N ASP A 344 21.17 -16.39 3.50
CA ASP A 344 22.36 -15.73 3.01
C ASP A 344 22.10 -14.24 2.70
N HIS A 345 23.02 -13.55 2.08
CA HIS A 345 22.83 -12.16 1.66
C HIS A 345 21.86 -11.99 0.47
N ARG A 346 21.54 -13.06 -0.24
CA ARG A 346 20.78 -13.06 -1.50
C ARG A 346 19.37 -12.48 -1.42
N TYR A 347 18.67 -12.67 -0.30
CA TYR A 347 17.26 -12.23 -0.16
C TYR A 347 17.09 -11.06 0.82
N LYS A 348 18.18 -10.47 1.30
CA LYS A 348 18.13 -9.35 2.25
C LYS A 348 17.57 -8.07 1.64
N GLN A 349 17.85 -7.86 0.35
CA GLN A 349 17.31 -6.71 -0.37
C GLN A 349 16.49 -7.21 -1.56
N PRO A 350 15.16 -7.14 -1.49
CA PRO A 350 14.33 -7.31 -2.67
C PRO A 350 14.60 -6.18 -3.66
N MET A 351 14.39 -6.45 -4.94
CA MET A 351 14.46 -5.48 -6.01
C MET A 351 13.04 -5.11 -6.45
N HIS A 352 12.77 -3.85 -6.74
CA HIS A 352 11.50 -3.47 -7.37
C HIS A 352 11.57 -3.77 -8.88
N ILE A 353 10.45 -4.19 -9.49
CA ILE A 353 10.41 -4.49 -10.92
C ILE A 353 10.87 -3.30 -11.79
N CYS A 354 10.58 -2.06 -11.36
CA CYS A 354 11.06 -0.87 -12.06
C CYS A 354 12.59 -0.74 -12.04
N GLU A 355 13.27 -1.14 -10.94
CA GLU A 355 14.75 -1.13 -10.89
C GLU A 355 15.31 -2.09 -11.92
N LEU A 356 14.77 -3.30 -11.97
CA LEU A 356 15.19 -4.32 -12.94
C LEU A 356 14.96 -3.85 -14.38
N THR A 357 13.77 -3.33 -14.66
CA THR A 357 13.41 -2.86 -16.01
C THR A 357 14.30 -1.70 -16.46
N ARG A 358 14.55 -0.71 -15.57
CA ARG A 358 15.48 0.39 -15.86
C ARG A 358 16.88 -0.15 -16.21
N ASP A 359 17.42 -1.06 -15.39
CA ASP A 359 18.73 -1.68 -15.62
C ASP A 359 18.81 -2.40 -16.98
N LEU A 360 17.73 -3.09 -17.37
CA LEU A 360 17.66 -3.79 -18.66
C LEU A 360 17.63 -2.82 -19.83
N ILE A 361 16.92 -1.69 -19.70
CA ILE A 361 16.89 -0.62 -20.71
C ILE A 361 18.29 0.01 -20.85
N GLU A 362 18.93 0.40 -19.75
CA GLU A 362 20.24 1.06 -19.74
C GLU A 362 21.35 0.18 -20.32
N ARG A 363 21.24 -1.14 -20.14
CA ARG A 363 22.19 -2.11 -20.72
C ARG A 363 21.83 -2.57 -22.13
N ASN A 364 20.78 -2.02 -22.73
CA ASN A 364 20.24 -2.44 -24.01
C ASN A 364 19.87 -3.95 -24.08
N ALA A 365 19.49 -4.52 -22.94
CA ALA A 365 19.05 -5.92 -22.87
C ALA A 365 17.61 -6.09 -23.33
N ILE A 366 16.83 -5.02 -23.35
CA ILE A 366 15.49 -4.92 -23.94
C ILE A 366 15.40 -3.66 -24.81
N THR A 367 14.58 -3.72 -25.85
CA THR A 367 14.34 -2.60 -26.78
C THR A 367 12.89 -2.17 -26.68
N LEU A 368 12.65 -0.86 -26.61
CA LEU A 368 11.33 -0.26 -26.51
C LEU A 368 11.06 0.63 -27.74
N ASP A 369 9.85 0.54 -28.28
CA ASP A 369 9.34 1.40 -29.32
C ASP A 369 8.36 2.42 -28.73
N LYS A 370 8.79 3.67 -28.64
CA LYS A 370 7.99 4.73 -28.02
C LYS A 370 6.71 5.05 -28.78
N GLU A 371 6.71 4.85 -30.11
CA GLU A 371 5.57 5.16 -30.98
C GLU A 371 4.35 4.31 -30.65
N ALA A 372 4.56 3.12 -30.09
CA ALA A 372 3.48 2.24 -29.62
C ALA A 372 2.55 2.89 -28.58
N ASN A 373 3.02 3.94 -27.89
CA ASN A 373 2.27 4.69 -26.91
C ASN A 373 1.89 6.12 -27.35
N ASP A 374 2.03 6.50 -28.63
CA ASP A 374 1.77 7.87 -29.09
C ASP A 374 0.31 8.33 -28.94
N LYS A 375 -0.63 7.38 -28.81
CA LYS A 375 -2.03 7.67 -28.43
C LYS A 375 -2.21 8.17 -27.01
N HIS A 376 -1.18 8.01 -26.15
CA HIS A 376 -1.22 8.38 -24.77
C HIS A 376 -0.44 9.67 -24.49
N ILE A 377 -1.11 10.63 -23.90
CA ILE A 377 -0.51 11.80 -23.28
C ILE A 377 -0.45 11.50 -21.78
N ILE A 378 0.75 11.24 -21.27
CA ILE A 378 0.97 10.55 -20.02
C ILE A 378 1.34 11.53 -18.91
N THR A 379 0.79 11.31 -17.73
CA THR A 379 1.31 11.86 -16.48
C THR A 379 1.63 10.75 -15.48
N PHE A 380 2.33 11.08 -14.40
CA PHE A 380 2.72 10.08 -13.39
C PHE A 380 2.21 10.44 -12.00
N HIS A 381 1.53 9.50 -11.35
CA HIS A 381 1.14 9.59 -9.95
C HIS A 381 2.18 8.88 -9.08
N ASP A 382 2.99 9.65 -8.34
CA ASP A 382 3.88 9.10 -7.33
C ASP A 382 3.07 8.40 -6.22
N SER A 383 3.25 7.09 -6.10
CA SER A 383 2.62 6.33 -5.01
C SER A 383 3.18 6.77 -3.66
N CYS A 384 2.31 7.15 -2.73
CA CYS A 384 2.71 7.72 -1.45
C CYS A 384 3.61 6.81 -0.61
N ASN A 385 3.41 5.49 -0.67
CA ASN A 385 4.22 4.52 0.06
C ASN A 385 5.61 4.32 -0.55
N VAL A 386 5.74 4.46 -1.86
CA VAL A 386 7.05 4.50 -2.54
C VAL A 386 7.74 5.83 -2.25
N ALA A 387 7.05 6.92 -2.47
CA ALA A 387 7.59 8.27 -2.41
C ALA A 387 8.17 8.66 -1.02
N ARG A 388 7.55 8.19 0.08
CA ARG A 388 7.86 8.65 1.44
C ARG A 388 8.34 7.55 2.40
N ALA A 389 8.20 6.30 2.04
CA ALA A 389 8.44 5.21 2.98
C ALA A 389 9.33 4.10 2.42
N SER A 390 9.94 4.32 1.25
CA SER A 390 10.89 3.40 0.63
C SER A 390 11.84 4.14 -0.30
N ARG A 391 12.77 3.41 -0.91
CA ARG A 391 13.68 3.89 -1.95
C ARG A 391 13.76 2.87 -3.06
N MET A 392 14.27 3.27 -4.21
CA MET A 392 14.62 2.41 -5.33
C MET A 392 16.01 2.75 -5.83
N GLY A 393 16.78 1.73 -6.20
CA GLY A 393 18.14 1.88 -6.70
C GLY A 393 19.12 2.46 -5.70
N ASP A 394 20.34 2.67 -6.16
CA ASP A 394 21.47 3.11 -5.34
C ASP A 394 21.66 4.63 -5.32
N ILE A 395 20.82 5.36 -6.06
CA ILE A 395 20.89 6.82 -6.16
C ILE A 395 19.82 7.51 -5.29
N LEU A 396 20.18 8.67 -4.75
CA LEU A 396 19.22 9.50 -4.02
C LEU A 396 18.07 9.92 -4.95
N GLY A 397 16.83 9.70 -4.53
CA GLY A 397 15.65 10.03 -5.33
C GLY A 397 15.31 8.99 -6.40
N GLY A 398 15.99 7.85 -6.45
CA GLY A 398 15.71 6.78 -7.42
C GLY A 398 14.25 6.34 -7.46
N GLN A 399 13.56 6.33 -6.31
CA GLN A 399 12.13 6.03 -6.24
C GLN A 399 11.23 7.02 -7.03
N PHE A 400 11.73 8.19 -7.35
CA PHE A 400 11.05 9.19 -8.17
C PHE A 400 11.47 9.07 -9.64
N GLU A 401 12.78 8.98 -9.88
CA GLU A 401 13.34 9.07 -11.24
C GLU A 401 13.26 7.75 -12.00
N ILE A 402 13.40 6.60 -11.33
CA ILE A 402 13.39 5.31 -12.02
C ILE A 402 12.07 5.07 -12.78
N PRO A 403 10.87 5.24 -12.18
CA PRO A 403 9.63 5.10 -12.93
C PRO A 403 9.49 6.11 -14.09
N ARG A 404 9.94 7.36 -13.87
CA ARG A 404 9.91 8.42 -14.90
C ARG A 404 10.82 8.10 -16.06
N ASN A 405 12.01 7.56 -15.80
CA ASN A 405 12.94 7.15 -16.85
C ASN A 405 12.37 6.01 -17.71
N ILE A 406 11.69 5.05 -17.10
CA ILE A 406 11.00 3.98 -17.81
C ILE A 406 9.87 4.55 -18.67
N ILE A 407 9.04 5.46 -18.16
CA ILE A 407 7.97 6.10 -18.93
C ILE A 407 8.56 6.85 -20.12
N LYS A 408 9.61 7.65 -19.93
CA LYS A 408 10.29 8.41 -21.00
C LYS A 408 10.98 7.50 -22.01
N ALA A 409 11.38 6.28 -21.62
CA ALA A 409 11.90 5.27 -22.53
C ALA A 409 10.80 4.56 -23.31
N SER A 410 9.57 4.52 -22.78
CA SER A 410 8.43 3.79 -23.36
C SER A 410 7.48 4.67 -24.18
N ALA A 411 7.57 6.02 -24.07
CA ALA A 411 6.60 6.93 -24.69
C ALA A 411 7.21 8.28 -25.04
N ASN A 412 6.58 8.98 -25.99
CA ASN A 412 7.00 10.32 -26.46
C ASN A 412 6.37 11.47 -25.67
N HIS A 413 5.17 11.30 -25.13
CA HIS A 413 4.36 12.37 -24.52
C HIS A 413 4.22 12.17 -23.03
N PHE A 414 5.11 12.78 -22.25
CA PHE A 414 5.08 12.75 -20.78
C PHE A 414 5.09 14.15 -20.18
N PHE A 415 4.13 14.43 -19.29
CA PHE A 415 3.99 15.69 -18.57
C PHE A 415 3.91 15.43 -17.06
N GLU A 416 4.69 16.18 -16.29
CA GLU A 416 4.68 16.09 -14.83
C GLU A 416 3.38 16.63 -14.23
N MET A 417 3.00 16.11 -13.09
CA MET A 417 2.01 16.73 -12.22
C MET A 417 2.52 18.11 -11.74
N LEU A 418 1.62 18.94 -11.21
CA LEU A 418 1.97 20.29 -10.76
C LEU A 418 3.02 20.27 -9.64
N ASP A 419 3.91 21.27 -9.64
CA ASP A 419 4.90 21.47 -8.60
C ASP A 419 4.27 21.49 -7.20
N GLY A 420 4.99 20.90 -6.22
CA GLY A 420 4.50 20.75 -4.86
C GLY A 420 3.45 19.65 -4.65
N THR A 421 3.16 18.89 -5.71
CA THR A 421 2.22 17.75 -5.67
C THR A 421 2.80 16.44 -6.23
N THR A 422 4.11 16.43 -6.47
CA THR A 422 4.91 15.31 -6.97
C THR A 422 5.90 14.84 -5.90
N HIS A 423 6.63 13.77 -6.17
CA HIS A 423 7.70 13.26 -5.32
C HIS A 423 7.22 13.05 -3.88
N GLU A 424 8.01 13.45 -2.88
CA GLU A 424 7.63 13.35 -1.47
C GLU A 424 6.39 14.19 -1.10
N LYS A 425 6.04 15.19 -1.91
CA LYS A 425 4.87 16.06 -1.69
C LYS A 425 3.59 15.54 -2.37
N THR A 426 3.63 14.38 -3.01
CA THR A 426 2.48 13.80 -3.71
C THR A 426 1.24 13.72 -2.82
N PHE A 427 0.05 13.97 -3.39
CA PHE A 427 -1.21 13.65 -2.73
C PHE A 427 -1.50 12.15 -2.81
N CYS A 428 -2.13 11.60 -1.77
CA CYS A 428 -2.60 10.22 -1.77
C CYS A 428 -3.74 10.03 -2.77
N CYS A 429 -3.85 8.82 -3.32
CA CYS A 429 -5.00 8.43 -4.15
C CYS A 429 -6.32 8.36 -3.37
N GLY A 430 -6.28 8.27 -2.03
CA GLY A 430 -7.44 8.14 -1.15
C GLY A 430 -7.85 6.69 -0.82
N GLY A 431 -7.18 5.66 -1.35
CA GLY A 431 -7.57 4.26 -1.15
C GLY A 431 -6.64 3.44 -0.25
N GLY A 432 -5.54 4.03 0.24
CA GLY A 432 -4.55 3.31 1.07
C GLY A 432 -5.01 3.00 2.48
N GLY A 433 -4.18 2.26 3.23
CA GLY A 433 -4.40 2.00 4.66
C GLY A 433 -5.62 1.13 4.97
N GLY A 434 -5.96 0.17 4.10
CA GLY A 434 -7.09 -0.75 4.33
C GLY A 434 -8.47 -0.17 3.99
N LEU A 435 -8.54 0.97 3.29
CA LEU A 435 -9.81 1.66 2.97
C LEU A 435 -10.45 1.20 1.66
N LEU A 436 -9.84 0.26 0.93
CA LEU A 436 -10.27 -0.13 -0.42
C LEU A 436 -11.45 -1.11 -0.38
N THR A 437 -12.56 -0.71 0.23
CA THR A 437 -13.84 -1.42 0.23
C THR A 437 -14.92 -0.54 -0.39
N ASP A 438 -15.96 -1.16 -0.98
CA ASP A 438 -17.03 -0.40 -1.65
C ASP A 438 -17.89 0.39 -0.66
N ASP A 439 -18.02 -0.08 0.58
CA ASP A 439 -18.76 0.64 1.63
C ASP A 439 -18.12 1.98 2.01
N LEU A 440 -16.82 2.14 1.75
CA LEU A 440 -16.08 3.36 2.00
C LEU A 440 -15.87 4.21 0.74
N LEU A 441 -16.58 3.91 -0.35
CA LEU A 441 -16.39 4.61 -1.63
C LEU A 441 -16.57 6.13 -1.47
N ASP A 442 -17.61 6.58 -0.78
CA ASP A 442 -17.86 8.00 -0.57
C ASP A 442 -16.72 8.69 0.18
N LEU A 443 -16.20 8.05 1.22
CA LEU A 443 -15.02 8.55 1.95
C LEU A 443 -13.78 8.60 1.03
N ARG A 444 -13.57 7.54 0.24
CA ARG A 444 -12.45 7.45 -0.70
C ARG A 444 -12.53 8.49 -1.80
N VAL A 445 -13.73 8.80 -2.30
CA VAL A 445 -13.97 9.88 -3.27
C VAL A 445 -13.56 11.22 -2.66
N LYS A 446 -14.01 11.53 -1.46
CA LYS A 446 -13.60 12.76 -0.75
C LYS A 446 -12.08 12.81 -0.51
N GLY A 447 -11.50 11.70 -0.12
CA GLY A 447 -10.05 11.60 0.09
C GLY A 447 -9.21 11.73 -1.20
N ALA A 448 -9.77 11.45 -2.36
CA ALA A 448 -9.10 11.60 -3.65
C ALA A 448 -9.11 13.06 -4.17
N LEU A 449 -9.99 13.92 -3.66
CA LEU A 449 -10.22 15.26 -4.18
C LEU A 449 -8.94 16.03 -4.52
N PRO A 450 -7.95 16.21 -3.62
CA PRO A 450 -6.79 17.03 -3.96
C PRO A 450 -5.95 16.47 -5.12
N ARG A 451 -5.94 15.15 -5.29
CA ARG A 451 -5.27 14.51 -6.42
C ARG A 451 -6.05 14.68 -7.71
N MET A 452 -7.37 14.58 -7.65
CA MET A 452 -8.23 14.80 -8.82
C MET A 452 -8.17 16.26 -9.32
N GLU A 453 -8.09 17.20 -8.39
CA GLU A 453 -7.88 18.62 -8.72
C GLU A 453 -6.58 18.86 -9.50
N VAL A 454 -5.50 18.23 -9.06
CA VAL A 454 -4.22 18.34 -9.77
C VAL A 454 -4.31 17.66 -11.14
N LEU A 455 -4.93 16.48 -11.21
CA LEU A 455 -5.10 15.76 -12.47
C LEU A 455 -5.91 16.59 -13.48
N GLN A 456 -7.01 17.23 -13.03
CA GLN A 456 -7.82 18.10 -13.90
C GLN A 456 -6.98 19.21 -14.50
N ARG A 457 -6.20 19.92 -13.67
CA ARG A 457 -5.34 21.04 -14.16
C ARG A 457 -4.30 20.57 -15.18
N VAL A 458 -3.69 19.42 -14.96
CA VAL A 458 -2.69 18.88 -15.91
C VAL A 458 -3.37 18.42 -17.20
N THR A 459 -4.58 17.86 -17.09
CA THR A 459 -5.40 17.47 -18.25
C THR A 459 -5.83 18.70 -19.06
N ASP A 460 -6.29 19.76 -18.40
CA ASP A 460 -6.70 21.00 -19.06
C ASP A 460 -5.53 21.67 -19.80
N ASN A 461 -4.32 21.58 -19.23
CA ASN A 461 -3.12 22.23 -19.78
C ASN A 461 -2.48 21.45 -20.94
N HIS A 462 -2.54 20.10 -20.88
CA HIS A 462 -1.74 19.24 -21.77
C HIS A 462 -2.55 18.16 -22.47
N GLY A 463 -3.85 18.02 -22.20
CA GLY A 463 -4.68 16.97 -22.80
C GLY A 463 -4.36 15.57 -22.28
N VAL A 464 -3.85 15.45 -21.03
CA VAL A 464 -3.47 14.16 -20.44
C VAL A 464 -4.66 13.17 -20.48
N ASN A 465 -4.42 11.98 -21.03
CA ASN A 465 -5.40 10.91 -21.15
C ASN A 465 -4.93 9.58 -20.52
N PHE A 466 -3.73 9.54 -19.93
CA PHE A 466 -3.20 8.38 -19.21
C PHE A 466 -2.40 8.79 -17.98
N MET A 467 -2.77 8.26 -16.83
CA MET A 467 -2.07 8.46 -15.56
C MET A 467 -1.38 7.17 -15.15
N ALA A 468 -0.06 7.09 -15.33
CA ALA A 468 0.74 5.96 -14.89
C ALA A 468 0.93 5.97 -13.37
N THR A 469 0.92 4.79 -12.73
CA THR A 469 1.26 4.63 -11.31
C THR A 469 1.84 3.24 -11.03
N ILE A 470 2.70 3.13 -10.02
CA ILE A 470 3.35 1.89 -9.60
C ILE A 470 2.76 1.33 -8.30
N CYS A 471 1.44 1.39 -8.15
CA CYS A 471 0.78 0.88 -6.94
C CYS A 471 -0.58 0.28 -7.26
N ALA A 472 -0.76 -1.00 -6.94
CA ALA A 472 -2.01 -1.73 -7.13
C ALA A 472 -3.20 -1.03 -6.44
N ILE A 473 -3.02 -0.56 -5.19
CA ILE A 473 -4.07 0.19 -4.48
C ILE A 473 -4.42 1.48 -5.21
N CYS A 474 -3.45 2.19 -5.79
CA CYS A 474 -3.73 3.41 -6.56
C CYS A 474 -4.49 3.07 -7.85
N LYS A 475 -4.09 2.02 -8.59
CA LYS A 475 -4.81 1.55 -9.78
C LYS A 475 -6.27 1.24 -9.45
N ALA A 476 -6.51 0.40 -8.45
CA ALA A 476 -7.86 0.02 -8.01
C ALA A 476 -8.69 1.23 -7.52
N GLN A 477 -8.08 2.16 -6.78
CA GLN A 477 -8.74 3.36 -6.30
C GLN A 477 -9.15 4.28 -7.45
N PHE A 478 -8.21 4.60 -8.35
CA PHE A 478 -8.49 5.51 -9.47
C PHE A 478 -9.50 4.95 -10.46
N THR A 479 -9.49 3.66 -10.75
CA THR A 479 -10.51 3.00 -11.58
C THR A 479 -11.94 3.25 -11.05
N LYS A 480 -12.11 3.36 -9.73
CA LYS A 480 -13.41 3.63 -9.09
C LYS A 480 -13.75 5.12 -9.00
N VAL A 481 -12.77 5.98 -8.75
CA VAL A 481 -13.04 7.42 -8.48
C VAL A 481 -12.96 8.29 -9.72
N LEU A 482 -12.16 7.95 -10.72
CA LEU A 482 -12.04 8.72 -11.97
C LEU A 482 -13.40 9.03 -12.62
N PRO A 483 -14.33 8.05 -12.79
CA PRO A 483 -15.64 8.33 -13.37
C PRO A 483 -16.49 9.33 -12.57
N ILE A 484 -16.33 9.33 -11.25
CA ILE A 484 -17.07 10.25 -10.36
C ILE A 484 -16.61 11.69 -10.56
N TYR A 485 -15.32 11.86 -10.94
CA TYR A 485 -14.72 13.16 -11.26
C TYR A 485 -14.78 13.51 -12.76
N GLY A 486 -15.53 12.74 -13.56
CA GLY A 486 -15.72 13.02 -14.98
C GLY A 486 -14.62 12.52 -15.92
N PHE A 487 -13.69 11.67 -15.43
CA PHE A 487 -12.66 11.05 -16.25
C PHE A 487 -13.04 9.63 -16.70
N ASP A 488 -12.43 9.17 -17.79
CA ASP A 488 -12.55 7.74 -18.18
C ASP A 488 -11.84 6.86 -17.13
N ARG A 489 -12.50 5.77 -16.71
CA ARG A 489 -11.91 4.81 -15.77
C ARG A 489 -10.62 4.17 -16.29
N ARG A 490 -10.45 4.07 -17.62
CA ARG A 490 -9.28 3.53 -18.29
C ARG A 490 -8.09 4.49 -18.36
N MET A 491 -8.26 5.72 -17.87
CA MET A 491 -7.19 6.71 -17.81
C MET A 491 -6.07 6.34 -16.84
N VAL A 492 -6.25 5.35 -15.98
CA VAL A 492 -5.20 4.88 -15.05
C VAL A 492 -4.62 3.54 -15.49
N GLY A 493 -3.29 3.41 -15.40
CA GLY A 493 -2.58 2.17 -15.68
C GLY A 493 -1.22 2.06 -14.98
N GLY A 494 -0.55 0.94 -15.18
CA GLY A 494 0.80 0.70 -14.67
C GLY A 494 1.88 1.30 -15.57
N VAL A 495 3.08 1.50 -15.02
CA VAL A 495 4.27 1.82 -15.82
C VAL A 495 4.59 0.65 -16.75
N HIS A 496 4.44 -0.59 -16.26
CA HIS A 496 4.69 -1.79 -17.08
C HIS A 496 3.59 -2.07 -18.11
N GLN A 497 2.42 -1.46 -18.03
CA GLN A 497 1.47 -1.44 -19.13
C GLN A 497 2.04 -0.66 -20.33
N LEU A 498 2.67 0.50 -20.08
CA LEU A 498 3.36 1.25 -21.14
C LEU A 498 4.56 0.48 -21.71
N VAL A 499 5.33 -0.19 -20.83
CA VAL A 499 6.42 -1.08 -21.26
C VAL A 499 5.87 -2.25 -22.10
N SER A 500 4.76 -2.86 -21.69
CA SER A 500 4.10 -3.97 -22.41
C SER A 500 3.70 -3.59 -23.83
N ASN A 501 3.26 -2.35 -24.04
CA ASN A 501 2.92 -1.85 -25.37
C ASN A 501 4.17 -1.61 -26.24
N ALA A 502 5.25 -1.12 -25.63
CA ALA A 502 6.44 -0.64 -26.32
C ALA A 502 7.53 -1.72 -26.56
N ILE A 503 7.53 -2.79 -25.77
CA ILE A 503 8.62 -3.77 -25.78
C ILE A 503 8.62 -4.62 -27.05
N LYS A 504 9.79 -4.72 -27.72
CA LYS A 504 10.02 -5.59 -28.88
C LYS A 504 10.37 -7.00 -28.39
N LEU A 505 9.58 -8.00 -28.78
CA LEU A 505 9.74 -9.40 -28.34
C LEU A 505 10.61 -10.26 -29.27
N GLY A 506 10.87 -9.81 -30.51
CA GLY A 506 11.44 -10.64 -31.59
C GLY A 506 12.81 -10.24 -32.12
N ASP A 507 13.41 -9.15 -31.65
CA ASP A 507 14.69 -8.66 -32.19
C ASP A 507 15.85 -9.11 -31.29
N LYS A 508 16.33 -10.35 -31.48
CA LYS A 508 17.67 -10.78 -31.02
C LYS A 508 18.43 -11.40 -32.19
#